data_481d85717c1e9d6e4a1f9118b6e97cb1
#
_entry.id   481d85717c1e9d6e4a1f9118b6e97cb1
#
_cell.length_a   1.000
_cell.length_b   1.000
_cell.length_c   1.000
_cell.angle_alpha   90.00
_cell.angle_beta   90.00
_cell.angle_gamma   90.00
#
_symmetry.space_group_name_H-M   'P 1'
#
loop_
_entity.id
_entity.type
_entity.pdbx_description
1 polymer ?
#
loop_
_entity_poly.entity_id
_entity_poly.type
_entity_poly.pdbx_seq_one_letter_code
_entity_poly.pdbx_strand_id
1 'polypeptide(L)'
;MKVAGLWRYPVKSMQGEARDSLRFDEHGVDGDRRFGVLDPASGTIVSAKKDGRLLEARAMLVGVELTVRLPTGETALGTGPAVDAALGAWLGRTVHLVEARAGGRGTFERPADFEDDGSEPVRWQGPYGSFVDSSPVHLLTTASLRAVAAERPDLRWDVLRFRPNVLIEAEGTELVEAAWMGRRVVLGQVELDVLRPCGRCVMTTRPQPGGLPRELDIMRHLSAAHSADLGVLARVTRGGRVDVGQPVEL
;
A
#
# COMPACT_ATOMS: atom_id res chain seq x y z
N MET A 1 16.61 -5.23 15.99
CA MET A 1 15.28 -5.09 15.37
C MET A 1 14.87 -6.42 14.76
N LYS A 2 13.58 -6.66 14.55
CA LYS A 2 13.08 -7.86 13.86
C LYS A 2 11.84 -7.53 13.03
N VAL A 3 11.51 -8.38 12.06
CA VAL A 3 10.27 -8.28 11.28
C VAL A 3 9.08 -8.60 12.17
N ALA A 4 8.19 -7.62 12.40
CA ALA A 4 7.00 -7.76 13.22
C ALA A 4 5.76 -8.20 12.40
N GLY A 5 5.75 -7.89 11.10
CA GLY A 5 4.65 -8.25 10.22
C GLY A 5 4.96 -8.03 8.76
N LEU A 6 4.31 -8.81 7.92
CA LEU A 6 4.47 -8.80 6.47
C LEU A 6 3.11 -8.71 5.79
N TRP A 7 2.99 -7.85 4.78
CA TRP A 7 1.75 -7.69 3.99
C TRP A 7 2.04 -7.65 2.50
N ARG A 8 1.18 -8.33 1.76
CA ARG A 8 1.08 -8.23 0.32
C ARG A 8 -0.30 -7.70 -0.07
N TYR A 9 -0.36 -6.85 -1.07
CA TYR A 9 -1.57 -6.21 -1.57
C TYR A 9 -1.73 -6.52 -3.06
N PRO A 10 -2.29 -7.68 -3.44
CA PRO A 10 -2.31 -8.12 -4.84
C PRO A 10 -2.97 -7.12 -5.78
N VAL A 11 -4.08 -6.50 -5.34
CA VAL A 11 -4.79 -5.47 -6.12
C VAL A 11 -4.56 -4.08 -5.52
N LYS A 12 -4.17 -3.14 -6.38
CA LYS A 12 -4.01 -1.73 -5.98
C LYS A 12 -5.24 -1.24 -5.23
N SER A 13 -5.02 -0.60 -4.08
CA SER A 13 -6.03 0.02 -3.21
C SER A 13 -6.98 -0.92 -2.47
N MET A 14 -7.07 -2.20 -2.80
CA MET A 14 -7.84 -3.15 -2.00
C MET A 14 -7.09 -3.55 -0.72
N GLN A 15 -7.78 -4.06 0.29
CA GLN A 15 -7.17 -4.70 1.44
C GLN A 15 -6.31 -5.87 0.97
N GLY A 16 -5.16 -6.01 1.61
CA GLY A 16 -4.22 -7.08 1.32
C GLY A 16 -4.35 -8.24 2.29
N GLU A 17 -3.32 -9.04 2.31
CA GLU A 17 -3.17 -10.22 3.14
C GLU A 17 -1.93 -10.11 4.03
N ALA A 18 -2.09 -10.37 5.33
CA ALA A 18 -0.98 -10.62 6.23
C ALA A 18 -0.40 -12.01 5.91
N ARG A 19 0.92 -12.11 5.93
CA ARG A 19 1.65 -13.34 5.60
C ARG A 19 2.74 -13.60 6.63
N ASP A 20 2.95 -14.87 6.97
CA ASP A 20 4.08 -15.26 7.82
C ASP A 20 5.41 -15.18 7.06
N SER A 21 5.34 -15.19 5.73
CA SER A 21 6.48 -15.19 4.84
C SER A 21 6.15 -14.56 3.50
N LEU A 22 7.10 -13.79 2.94
CA LEU A 22 7.01 -13.22 1.60
C LEU A 22 8.31 -13.45 0.81
N ARG A 23 8.17 -13.61 -0.51
CA ARG A 23 9.31 -13.56 -1.45
C ARG A 23 9.49 -12.13 -1.95
N PHE A 24 10.75 -11.76 -2.10
CA PHE A 24 11.18 -10.50 -2.68
C PHE A 24 12.04 -10.78 -3.90
N ASP A 25 11.82 -10.05 -4.96
CA ASP A 25 12.64 -10.02 -6.16
C ASP A 25 13.01 -8.59 -6.54
N GLU A 26 13.63 -8.38 -7.67
CA GLU A 26 14.04 -7.04 -8.15
C GLU A 26 12.87 -6.07 -8.35
N HIS A 27 11.64 -6.59 -8.47
CA HIS A 27 10.41 -5.79 -8.62
C HIS A 27 9.71 -5.49 -7.28
N GLY A 28 10.18 -6.05 -6.16
CA GLY A 28 9.62 -5.88 -4.82
C GLY A 28 9.09 -7.16 -4.22
N VAL A 29 7.95 -7.08 -3.54
CA VAL A 29 7.26 -8.25 -3.00
C VAL A 29 6.51 -8.96 -4.13
N ASP A 30 6.77 -10.25 -4.30
CA ASP A 30 6.13 -11.07 -5.34
C ASP A 30 4.59 -11.01 -5.25
N GLY A 31 3.96 -10.60 -6.36
CA GLY A 31 2.51 -10.43 -6.48
C GLY A 31 1.94 -9.15 -5.85
N ASP A 32 2.77 -8.27 -5.29
CA ASP A 32 2.31 -7.01 -4.69
C ASP A 32 1.93 -5.99 -5.77
N ARG A 33 0.71 -5.41 -5.67
CA ARG A 33 0.12 -4.46 -6.66
C ARG A 33 0.28 -4.94 -8.11
N ARG A 34 0.21 -6.25 -8.30
CA ARG A 34 0.24 -6.89 -9.61
C ARG A 34 -1.02 -6.60 -10.41
N PHE A 35 -2.14 -6.38 -9.74
CA PHE A 35 -3.43 -6.11 -10.37
C PHE A 35 -3.96 -4.72 -10.00
N GLY A 36 -4.82 -4.18 -10.88
CA GLY A 36 -5.49 -2.90 -10.67
C GLY A 36 -6.83 -2.84 -11.38
N VAL A 37 -7.73 -2.01 -10.88
CA VAL A 37 -9.05 -1.77 -11.48
C VAL A 37 -8.91 -0.65 -12.50
N LEU A 38 -9.00 -0.96 -13.79
CA LEU A 38 -8.95 0.01 -14.89
C LEU A 38 -10.35 0.59 -15.10
N ASP A 39 -10.45 1.88 -15.14
CA ASP A 39 -11.61 2.61 -15.63
C ASP A 39 -11.38 2.95 -17.12
N PRO A 40 -12.10 2.32 -18.08
CA PRO A 40 -11.87 2.55 -19.50
C PRO A 40 -12.28 3.95 -19.96
N ALA A 41 -13.19 4.63 -19.26
CA ALA A 41 -13.64 5.97 -19.61
C ALA A 41 -12.55 7.02 -19.36
N SER A 42 -11.77 6.88 -18.28
CA SER A 42 -10.67 7.79 -17.95
C SER A 42 -9.29 7.28 -18.41
N GLY A 43 -9.18 5.99 -18.73
CA GLY A 43 -7.91 5.31 -19.01
C GLY A 43 -6.99 5.18 -17.79
N THR A 44 -7.54 5.34 -16.57
CA THR A 44 -6.75 5.32 -15.33
C THR A 44 -7.01 4.07 -14.50
N ILE A 45 -6.01 3.66 -13.72
CA ILE A 45 -6.18 2.66 -12.67
C ILE A 45 -6.80 3.35 -11.46
N VAL A 46 -8.02 2.96 -11.15
CA VAL A 46 -8.78 3.48 -10.00
C VAL A 46 -8.00 3.25 -8.72
N SER A 47 -7.89 4.28 -7.90
CA SER A 47 -7.24 4.18 -6.59
C SER A 47 -8.16 4.68 -5.47
N ALA A 48 -7.93 4.18 -4.25
CA ALA A 48 -8.65 4.64 -3.07
C ALA A 48 -8.38 6.11 -2.71
N LYS A 49 -7.45 6.76 -3.39
CA LYS A 49 -7.27 8.21 -3.31
C LYS A 49 -8.50 8.94 -3.86
N LYS A 50 -9.13 8.38 -4.92
CA LYS A 50 -10.32 8.95 -5.57
C LYS A 50 -11.59 8.18 -5.21
N ASP A 51 -11.54 6.87 -5.13
CA ASP A 51 -12.67 6.02 -4.75
C ASP A 51 -12.32 5.15 -3.54
N GLY A 52 -12.61 5.68 -2.35
CA GLY A 52 -12.30 5.04 -1.07
C GLY A 52 -12.94 3.67 -0.87
N ARG A 53 -14.03 3.36 -1.59
CA ARG A 53 -14.70 2.06 -1.53
C ARG A 53 -13.74 0.90 -1.79
N LEU A 54 -12.74 1.08 -2.67
CA LEU A 54 -11.78 0.02 -2.94
C LEU A 54 -11.10 -0.55 -1.69
N LEU A 55 -10.98 0.24 -0.61
CA LEU A 55 -10.45 -0.23 0.68
C LEU A 55 -11.38 -1.21 1.42
N GLU A 56 -12.65 -1.31 1.02
CA GLU A 56 -13.61 -2.24 1.61
C GLU A 56 -13.48 -3.66 1.02
N ALA A 57 -12.99 -3.76 -0.22
CA ALA A 57 -12.72 -5.05 -0.87
C ALA A 57 -11.38 -5.64 -0.41
N ARG A 58 -11.28 -6.96 -0.40
CA ARG A 58 -10.05 -7.69 -0.05
C ARG A 58 -9.56 -8.52 -1.24
N ALA A 59 -8.26 -8.48 -1.50
CA ALA A 59 -7.61 -9.31 -2.50
C ALA A 59 -6.63 -10.29 -1.84
N MET A 60 -6.62 -11.52 -2.31
CA MET A 60 -5.70 -12.58 -1.89
C MET A 60 -5.12 -13.26 -3.12
N LEU A 61 -3.87 -13.71 -3.04
CA LEU A 61 -3.18 -14.40 -4.11
C LEU A 61 -2.55 -15.69 -3.59
N VAL A 62 -3.03 -16.83 -4.08
CA VAL A 62 -2.48 -18.17 -3.76
C VAL A 62 -1.83 -18.73 -5.03
N GLY A 63 -0.50 -18.83 -5.03
CA GLY A 63 0.23 -19.09 -6.27
C GLY A 63 -0.06 -18.00 -7.30
N VAL A 64 -0.70 -18.36 -8.40
CA VAL A 64 -1.13 -17.41 -9.46
C VAL A 64 -2.63 -17.09 -9.39
N GLU A 65 -3.38 -17.74 -8.52
CA GLU A 65 -4.83 -17.60 -8.41
C GLU A 65 -5.18 -16.36 -7.55
N LEU A 66 -5.75 -15.36 -8.21
CA LEU A 66 -6.27 -14.17 -7.55
C LEU A 66 -7.71 -14.43 -7.09
N THR A 67 -7.98 -14.06 -5.84
CA THR A 67 -9.34 -14.01 -5.27
C THR A 67 -9.65 -12.58 -4.84
N VAL A 68 -10.77 -12.03 -5.29
CA VAL A 68 -11.29 -10.74 -4.85
C VAL A 68 -12.59 -10.96 -4.11
N ARG A 69 -12.66 -10.53 -2.84
CA ARG A 69 -13.86 -10.55 -2.01
C ARG A 69 -14.39 -9.14 -1.86
N LEU A 70 -15.64 -8.92 -2.29
CA LEU A 70 -16.34 -7.65 -2.18
C LEU A 70 -17.04 -7.50 -0.82
N PRO A 71 -17.33 -6.28 -0.37
CA PRO A 71 -18.10 -6.03 0.87
C PRO A 71 -19.53 -6.55 0.78
N THR A 72 -20.07 -6.77 -0.42
CA THR A 72 -21.36 -7.45 -0.65
C THR A 72 -21.38 -8.92 -0.22
N GLY A 73 -20.21 -9.51 0.07
CA GLY A 73 -20.03 -10.93 0.35
C GLY A 73 -19.69 -11.76 -0.90
N GLU A 74 -19.83 -11.18 -2.09
CA GLU A 74 -19.47 -11.83 -3.35
C GLU A 74 -17.97 -12.06 -3.45
N THR A 75 -17.59 -13.21 -4.02
CA THR A 75 -16.20 -13.58 -4.26
C THR A 75 -16.02 -13.88 -5.75
N ALA A 76 -15.06 -13.21 -6.37
CA ALA A 76 -14.69 -13.41 -7.77
C ALA A 76 -13.24 -13.89 -7.90
N LEU A 77 -12.97 -14.72 -8.92
CA LEU A 77 -11.68 -15.36 -9.15
C LEU A 77 -11.02 -14.82 -10.42
N GLY A 78 -9.71 -14.64 -10.36
CA GLY A 78 -8.88 -14.27 -11.50
C GLY A 78 -9.16 -12.86 -12.03
N THR A 79 -9.00 -12.73 -13.34
CA THR A 79 -9.35 -11.55 -14.16
C THR A 79 -10.34 -11.96 -15.24
N GLY A 80 -11.05 -11.00 -15.82
CA GLY A 80 -11.96 -11.22 -16.95
C GLY A 80 -13.42 -10.89 -16.65
N PRO A 81 -14.37 -11.28 -17.55
CA PRO A 81 -15.72 -10.73 -17.54
C PRO A 81 -16.50 -10.91 -16.24
N ALA A 82 -16.33 -12.03 -15.55
CA ALA A 82 -17.07 -12.30 -14.30
C ALA A 82 -16.67 -11.34 -13.16
N VAL A 83 -15.36 -11.16 -12.94
CA VAL A 83 -14.86 -10.22 -11.92
C VAL A 83 -15.12 -8.77 -12.34
N ASP A 84 -15.03 -8.46 -13.62
CA ASP A 84 -15.34 -7.13 -14.16
C ASP A 84 -16.81 -6.76 -13.91
N ALA A 85 -17.73 -7.71 -14.14
CA ALA A 85 -19.15 -7.53 -13.88
C ALA A 85 -19.44 -7.32 -12.38
N ALA A 86 -18.83 -8.12 -11.50
CA ALA A 86 -18.98 -8.00 -10.05
C ALA A 86 -18.45 -6.64 -9.55
N LEU A 87 -17.26 -6.25 -9.99
CA LEU A 87 -16.65 -4.95 -9.65
C LEU A 87 -17.48 -3.79 -10.22
N GLY A 88 -17.95 -3.92 -11.47
CA GLY A 88 -18.77 -2.91 -12.14
C GLY A 88 -20.11 -2.68 -11.44
N ALA A 89 -20.79 -3.76 -11.04
CA ALA A 89 -22.03 -3.69 -10.27
C ALA A 89 -21.83 -3.01 -8.92
N TRP A 90 -20.76 -3.37 -8.20
CA TRP A 90 -20.43 -2.78 -6.91
C TRP A 90 -20.03 -1.31 -7.01
N LEU A 91 -19.20 -0.95 -8.00
CA LEU A 91 -18.73 0.42 -8.18
C LEU A 91 -19.69 1.32 -8.96
N GLY A 92 -20.76 0.75 -9.53
CA GLY A 92 -21.78 1.49 -10.30
C GLY A 92 -21.25 2.07 -11.62
N ARG A 93 -20.21 1.45 -12.21
CA ARG A 93 -19.61 1.88 -13.49
C ARG A 93 -18.84 0.74 -14.17
N THR A 94 -18.61 0.86 -15.46
CA THR A 94 -17.78 -0.10 -16.20
C THR A 94 -16.34 -0.01 -15.72
N VAL A 95 -15.77 -1.15 -15.31
CA VAL A 95 -14.36 -1.30 -14.92
C VAL A 95 -13.83 -2.66 -15.35
N HIS A 96 -12.52 -2.79 -15.45
CA HIS A 96 -11.83 -4.03 -15.76
C HIS A 96 -10.73 -4.30 -14.73
N LEU A 97 -10.69 -5.52 -14.19
CA LEU A 97 -9.55 -5.95 -13.38
C LEU A 97 -8.42 -6.41 -14.30
N VAL A 98 -7.35 -5.65 -14.32
CA VAL A 98 -6.23 -5.85 -15.23
C VAL A 98 -4.95 -6.21 -14.48
N GLU A 99 -4.10 -7.00 -15.12
CA GLU A 99 -2.76 -7.31 -14.64
C GLU A 99 -1.74 -6.34 -15.21
N ALA A 100 -0.75 -5.94 -14.41
CA ALA A 100 0.36 -5.12 -14.86
C ALA A 100 1.23 -5.89 -15.85
N ARG A 101 1.56 -5.26 -16.98
CA ARG A 101 2.44 -5.85 -18.00
C ARG A 101 3.87 -5.35 -17.81
N ALA A 102 4.84 -6.19 -18.04
CA ALA A 102 6.27 -5.86 -17.86
C ALA A 102 6.71 -4.56 -18.56
N GLY A 103 6.24 -4.30 -19.76
CA GLY A 103 6.51 -3.05 -20.50
C GLY A 103 5.46 -1.95 -20.33
N GLY A 104 4.45 -2.16 -19.48
CA GLY A 104 3.34 -1.23 -19.28
C GLY A 104 3.47 -0.41 -18.01
N ARG A 105 2.82 0.77 -18.00
CA ARG A 105 2.71 1.65 -16.82
C ARG A 105 1.26 1.96 -16.54
N GLY A 106 0.89 1.97 -15.26
CA GLY A 106 -0.41 2.47 -14.85
C GLY A 106 -0.44 3.99 -14.79
N THR A 107 -1.51 4.59 -15.29
CA THR A 107 -1.82 6.01 -15.05
C THR A 107 -2.74 6.09 -13.83
N PHE A 108 -2.40 6.93 -12.88
CA PHE A 108 -3.11 7.10 -11.62
C PHE A 108 -3.63 8.51 -11.46
N GLU A 109 -4.64 8.67 -10.60
CA GLU A 109 -5.20 9.97 -10.23
C GLU A 109 -5.33 10.11 -8.71
N ARG A 110 -5.23 11.34 -8.22
CA ARG A 110 -5.62 11.75 -6.87
C ARG A 110 -6.25 13.13 -6.92
N PRO A 111 -7.07 13.51 -5.94
CA PRO A 111 -7.44 14.91 -5.74
C PRO A 111 -6.19 15.77 -5.53
N ALA A 112 -6.18 16.99 -6.02
CA ALA A 112 -5.09 17.95 -5.76
C ALA A 112 -5.05 18.29 -4.27
N ASP A 113 -6.24 18.53 -3.69
CA ASP A 113 -6.44 18.76 -2.27
C ASP A 113 -6.92 17.47 -1.59
N PHE A 114 -6.25 17.03 -0.52
CA PHE A 114 -6.64 15.84 0.23
C PHE A 114 -7.91 16.06 1.09
N GLU A 115 -8.33 17.28 1.30
CA GLU A 115 -9.55 17.65 2.02
C GLU A 115 -10.77 17.72 1.10
N ASP A 116 -10.56 17.98 -0.20
CA ASP A 116 -11.60 18.07 -1.22
C ASP A 116 -11.46 16.96 -2.27
N ASP A 117 -12.29 15.92 -2.14
CA ASP A 117 -12.33 14.80 -3.08
C ASP A 117 -12.77 15.22 -4.51
N GLY A 118 -13.41 16.39 -4.66
CA GLY A 118 -13.85 16.97 -5.93
C GLY A 118 -12.83 17.87 -6.60
N SER A 119 -11.70 18.17 -5.92
CA SER A 119 -10.66 19.04 -6.48
C SER A 119 -10.07 18.44 -7.77
N GLU A 120 -9.54 19.32 -8.64
CA GLU A 120 -8.92 18.94 -9.91
C GLU A 120 -7.97 17.74 -9.74
N PRO A 121 -8.10 16.70 -10.58
CA PRO A 121 -7.28 15.50 -10.42
C PRO A 121 -5.84 15.72 -10.89
N VAL A 122 -4.88 15.40 -10.02
CA VAL A 122 -3.47 15.28 -10.40
C VAL A 122 -3.23 13.87 -10.96
N ARG A 123 -2.70 13.78 -12.17
CA ARG A 123 -2.36 12.52 -12.85
C ARG A 123 -0.85 12.27 -12.86
N TRP A 124 -0.47 11.00 -12.72
CA TRP A 124 0.92 10.58 -12.89
C TRP A 124 0.99 9.13 -13.40
N GLN A 125 2.16 8.75 -13.90
CA GLN A 125 2.44 7.37 -14.28
C GLN A 125 3.27 6.69 -13.21
N GLY A 126 2.89 5.47 -12.82
CA GLY A 126 3.64 4.60 -11.94
C GLY A 126 4.89 3.99 -12.62
N PRO A 127 5.63 3.15 -11.91
CA PRO A 127 6.71 2.35 -12.48
C PRO A 127 6.20 1.35 -13.53
N TYR A 128 7.12 0.79 -14.30
CA TYR A 128 6.83 -0.30 -15.21
C TYR A 128 6.54 -1.60 -14.45
N GLY A 129 5.68 -2.44 -15.02
CA GLY A 129 5.44 -3.81 -14.55
C GLY A 129 4.67 -3.94 -13.23
N SER A 130 4.18 -2.85 -12.64
CA SER A 130 3.48 -2.85 -11.36
C SER A 130 2.53 -1.68 -11.25
N PHE A 131 1.53 -1.80 -10.36
CA PHE A 131 0.64 -0.69 -10.00
C PHE A 131 1.01 -0.05 -8.64
N VAL A 132 2.25 -0.17 -8.18
CA VAL A 132 2.76 0.64 -7.06
C VAL A 132 2.77 2.12 -7.45
N ASP A 133 2.68 3.01 -6.47
CA ASP A 133 2.67 4.47 -6.77
C ASP A 133 4.04 4.97 -7.22
N SER A 134 5.12 4.39 -6.70
CA SER A 134 6.49 4.88 -6.95
C SER A 134 7.57 3.84 -6.71
N SER A 135 7.77 3.36 -5.48
CA SER A 135 8.82 2.40 -5.12
C SER A 135 8.21 1.09 -4.66
N PRO A 136 8.89 -0.05 -4.90
CA PRO A 136 8.27 -1.36 -4.78
C PRO A 136 8.10 -1.85 -3.33
N VAL A 137 8.84 -1.32 -2.36
CA VAL A 137 8.79 -1.79 -0.97
C VAL A 137 8.59 -0.62 -0.01
N HIS A 138 7.62 -0.75 0.89
CA HIS A 138 7.38 0.20 1.97
C HIS A 138 7.73 -0.46 3.31
N LEU A 139 8.66 0.14 4.05
CA LEU A 139 9.05 -0.22 5.41
C LEU A 139 8.47 0.79 6.40
N LEU A 140 7.95 0.29 7.49
CA LEU A 140 7.44 1.09 8.61
C LEU A 140 7.90 0.45 9.92
N THR A 141 8.17 1.25 10.96
CA THR A 141 8.54 0.72 12.26
C THR A 141 7.42 0.86 13.29
N THR A 142 7.46 0.00 14.30
CA THR A 142 6.57 0.14 15.46
C THR A 142 6.92 1.36 16.30
N ALA A 143 8.19 1.81 16.28
CA ALA A 143 8.63 3.03 16.94
C ALA A 143 7.94 4.26 16.34
N SER A 144 7.90 4.38 15.00
CA SER A 144 7.24 5.48 14.30
C SER A 144 5.73 5.51 14.54
N LEU A 145 5.08 4.34 14.58
CA LEU A 145 3.65 4.27 14.94
C LEU A 145 3.41 4.73 16.37
N ARG A 146 4.29 4.37 17.31
CA ARG A 146 4.20 4.87 18.70
C ARG A 146 4.49 6.37 18.80
N ALA A 147 5.44 6.90 18.02
CA ALA A 147 5.76 8.33 17.99
C ALA A 147 4.52 9.16 17.63
N VAL A 148 3.92 8.89 16.47
CA VAL A 148 2.73 9.64 16.02
C VAL A 148 1.52 9.42 16.94
N ALA A 149 1.39 8.23 17.55
CA ALA A 149 0.34 7.96 18.52
C ALA A 149 0.55 8.71 19.84
N ALA A 150 1.79 8.94 20.27
CA ALA A 150 2.10 9.76 21.44
C ALA A 150 1.83 11.25 21.18
N GLU A 151 2.08 11.73 19.96
CA GLU A 151 1.81 13.12 19.55
C GLU A 151 0.31 13.41 19.43
N ARG A 152 -0.47 12.44 18.92
CA ARG A 152 -1.93 12.56 18.72
C ARG A 152 -2.63 11.27 19.17
N PRO A 153 -2.77 11.06 20.49
CA PRO A 153 -3.39 9.86 21.08
C PRO A 153 -4.90 9.78 20.84
N ASP A 154 -5.52 10.87 20.40
CA ASP A 154 -6.92 10.96 20.00
C ASP A 154 -7.22 10.30 18.64
N LEU A 155 -6.18 10.06 17.80
CA LEU A 155 -6.31 9.49 16.46
C LEU A 155 -5.97 7.99 16.44
N ARG A 156 -6.57 7.28 15.49
CA ARG A 156 -6.32 5.83 15.32
C ARG A 156 -5.19 5.56 14.33
N TRP A 157 -3.98 5.44 14.84
CA TRP A 157 -2.74 5.16 14.10
C TRP A 157 -2.58 3.66 13.80
N ASP A 158 -3.53 3.10 13.08
CA ASP A 158 -3.50 1.68 12.70
C ASP A 158 -2.56 1.46 11.50
N VAL A 159 -1.74 0.41 11.56
CA VAL A 159 -0.79 0.03 10.49
C VAL A 159 -1.47 -0.17 9.14
N LEU A 160 -2.72 -0.63 9.13
CA LEU A 160 -3.49 -0.86 7.90
C LEU A 160 -3.72 0.42 7.10
N ARG A 161 -3.79 1.59 7.75
CA ARG A 161 -3.90 2.89 7.07
C ARG A 161 -2.69 3.19 6.19
N PHE A 162 -1.51 2.73 6.61
CA PHE A 162 -0.24 3.05 5.98
C PHE A 162 0.21 2.00 4.98
N ARG A 163 -0.34 0.78 5.04
CA ARG A 163 -0.14 -0.30 4.06
C ARG A 163 1.34 -0.62 3.80
N PRO A 164 2.17 -0.84 4.84
CA PRO A 164 3.54 -1.27 4.63
C PRO A 164 3.59 -2.70 4.06
N ASN A 165 4.70 -3.03 3.38
CA ASN A 165 5.02 -4.42 3.07
C ASN A 165 5.69 -5.09 4.26
N VAL A 166 6.52 -4.34 5.00
CA VAL A 166 7.23 -4.84 6.19
C VAL A 166 7.03 -3.87 7.35
N LEU A 167 6.50 -4.38 8.45
CA LEU A 167 6.54 -3.71 9.74
C LEU A 167 7.74 -4.25 10.51
N ILE A 168 8.60 -3.35 10.98
CA ILE A 168 9.80 -3.69 11.73
C ILE A 168 9.61 -3.30 13.19
N GLU A 169 9.78 -4.26 14.09
CA GLU A 169 9.82 -3.99 15.53
C GLU A 169 11.11 -3.25 15.87
N ALA A 170 10.94 -2.04 16.34
CA ALA A 170 12.01 -1.18 16.82
C ALA A 170 11.61 -0.57 18.17
N GLU A 171 12.57 -0.36 19.05
CA GLU A 171 12.35 0.32 20.33
C GLU A 171 12.24 1.83 20.14
N GLY A 172 11.77 2.52 21.20
CA GLY A 172 11.66 3.98 21.22
C GLY A 172 10.31 4.50 20.67
N THR A 173 10.23 5.81 20.60
CA THR A 173 9.08 6.61 20.17
C THR A 173 9.53 7.71 19.21
N GLU A 174 10.33 7.34 18.23
CA GLU A 174 10.90 8.24 17.21
C GLU A 174 10.64 7.65 15.81
N LEU A 175 10.75 8.48 14.78
CA LEU A 175 10.70 8.03 13.38
C LEU A 175 12.06 7.44 12.99
N VAL A 176 12.42 6.30 13.60
CA VAL A 176 13.77 5.73 13.52
C VAL A 176 14.19 5.38 12.10
N GLU A 177 13.26 4.95 11.24
CA GLU A 177 13.54 4.65 9.84
C GLU A 177 13.87 5.89 9.00
N ALA A 178 13.56 7.09 9.47
CA ALA A 178 13.97 8.32 8.78
C ALA A 178 15.50 8.46 8.70
N ALA A 179 16.23 7.90 9.67
CA ALA A 179 17.70 7.87 9.68
C ALA A 179 18.30 6.81 8.72
N TRP A 180 17.48 6.00 8.04
CA TRP A 180 17.95 4.95 7.14
C TRP A 180 18.13 5.41 5.69
N MET A 181 17.88 6.68 5.40
CA MET A 181 18.04 7.24 4.05
C MET A 181 19.44 6.96 3.47
N GLY A 182 19.48 6.38 2.27
CA GLY A 182 20.73 6.02 1.59
C GLY A 182 21.46 4.82 2.20
N ARG A 183 20.90 4.20 3.26
CA ARG A 183 21.46 3.01 3.89
C ARG A 183 20.85 1.75 3.32
N ARG A 184 21.55 0.64 3.56
CA ARG A 184 21.05 -0.70 3.29
C ARG A 184 20.37 -1.26 4.53
N VAL A 185 19.21 -1.89 4.31
CA VAL A 185 18.49 -2.70 5.30
C VAL A 185 18.56 -4.15 4.87
N VAL A 186 18.95 -5.04 5.77
CA VAL A 186 19.06 -6.47 5.51
C VAL A 186 17.98 -7.21 6.31
N LEU A 187 17.16 -7.97 5.62
CA LEU A 187 16.09 -8.82 6.16
C LEU A 187 16.47 -10.28 5.86
N GLY A 188 17.35 -10.87 6.68
CA GLY A 188 17.92 -12.18 6.42
C GLY A 188 18.72 -12.24 5.11
N GLN A 189 18.16 -12.86 4.06
CA GLN A 189 18.83 -12.94 2.75
C GLN A 189 18.53 -11.74 1.84
N VAL A 190 17.47 -11.00 2.14
CA VAL A 190 17.01 -9.88 1.32
C VAL A 190 17.74 -8.61 1.69
N GLU A 191 18.29 -7.92 0.69
CA GLU A 191 18.89 -6.59 0.85
C GLU A 191 18.04 -5.54 0.17
N LEU A 192 17.83 -4.44 0.89
CA LEU A 192 17.01 -3.31 0.45
C LEU A 192 17.83 -2.02 0.57
N ASP A 193 17.94 -1.25 -0.51
CA ASP A 193 18.43 0.12 -0.43
C ASP A 193 17.28 1.06 -0.11
N VAL A 194 17.38 1.81 0.98
CA VAL A 194 16.40 2.83 1.36
C VAL A 194 16.60 4.07 0.50
N LEU A 195 15.54 4.48 -0.21
CA LEU A 195 15.61 5.51 -1.23
C LEU A 195 15.16 6.88 -0.74
N ARG A 196 14.04 6.92 -0.03
CA ARG A 196 13.39 8.17 0.38
C ARG A 196 12.31 7.94 1.43
N PRO A 197 11.84 9.00 2.13
CA PRO A 197 10.65 8.94 2.96
C PRO A 197 9.42 8.48 2.18
N CYS A 198 8.47 7.85 2.86
CA CYS A 198 7.20 7.47 2.27
C CYS A 198 6.17 8.59 2.47
N GLY A 199 6.03 9.45 1.45
CA GLY A 199 5.01 10.50 1.43
C GLY A 199 3.60 9.91 1.54
N ARG A 200 2.83 10.42 2.48
CA ARG A 200 1.45 9.97 2.73
C ARG A 200 0.46 10.77 1.89
N CYS A 201 -0.72 10.22 1.72
CA CYS A 201 -1.78 10.82 0.91
C CYS A 201 -3.14 10.57 1.55
N VAL A 202 -4.18 11.15 0.97
CA VAL A 202 -5.58 11.06 1.44
C VAL A 202 -6.04 9.62 1.73
N MET A 203 -5.44 8.60 1.14
CA MET A 203 -5.81 7.21 1.38
C MET A 203 -5.68 6.79 2.84
N THR A 204 -4.72 7.38 3.59
CA THR A 204 -4.53 7.10 5.02
C THR A 204 -5.67 7.60 5.88
N THR A 205 -6.45 8.57 5.39
CA THR A 205 -7.59 9.17 6.08
C THR A 205 -8.91 8.45 5.81
N ARG A 206 -8.96 7.57 4.80
CA ARG A 206 -10.18 6.90 4.36
C ARG A 206 -10.69 5.90 5.39
N PRO A 207 -12.01 5.67 5.46
CA PRO A 207 -12.55 4.55 6.22
C PRO A 207 -11.97 3.23 5.73
N GLN A 208 -11.75 2.30 6.65
CA GLN A 208 -11.28 0.95 6.32
C GLN A 208 -11.97 -0.09 7.21
N PRO A 209 -12.06 -1.36 6.79
CA PRO A 209 -12.55 -2.44 7.63
C PRO A 209 -11.85 -2.51 8.99
N GLY A 210 -12.51 -3.10 9.99
CA GLY A 210 -12.01 -3.12 11.36
C GLY A 210 -12.38 -1.87 12.17
N GLY A 211 -13.36 -1.08 11.68
CA GLY A 211 -13.88 0.10 12.39
C GLY A 211 -12.94 1.30 12.34
N LEU A 212 -12.12 1.41 11.30
CA LEU A 212 -11.30 2.60 11.09
C LEU A 212 -12.15 3.67 10.40
N PRO A 213 -12.49 4.78 11.07
CA PRO A 213 -13.31 5.84 10.50
C PRO A 213 -12.51 6.71 9.51
N ARG A 214 -13.21 7.62 8.81
CA ARG A 214 -12.54 8.71 8.10
C ARG A 214 -11.92 9.66 9.13
N GLU A 215 -10.61 9.93 9.02
CA GLU A 215 -9.85 10.80 9.92
C GLU A 215 -8.88 11.70 9.13
N LEU A 216 -9.35 12.89 8.74
CA LEU A 216 -8.54 13.88 8.01
C LEU A 216 -7.37 14.40 8.84
N ASP A 217 -7.53 14.44 10.16
CA ASP A 217 -6.51 14.93 11.08
C ASP A 217 -5.22 14.10 11.07
N ILE A 218 -5.26 12.85 10.63
CA ILE A 218 -4.04 12.07 10.35
C ILE A 218 -3.16 12.80 9.32
N MET A 219 -3.72 13.21 8.18
CA MET A 219 -2.95 13.89 7.14
C MET A 219 -2.58 15.31 7.55
N ARG A 220 -3.48 16.02 8.24
CA ARG A 220 -3.18 17.38 8.78
C ARG A 220 -1.99 17.33 9.71
N HIS A 221 -1.98 16.37 10.65
CA HIS A 221 -0.88 16.19 11.58
C HIS A 221 0.43 15.81 10.87
N LEU A 222 0.40 14.79 10.01
CA LEU A 222 1.58 14.37 9.25
C LEU A 222 2.14 15.50 8.37
N SER A 223 1.27 16.29 7.74
CA SER A 223 1.69 17.44 6.93
C SER A 223 2.35 18.54 7.75
N ALA A 224 1.80 18.84 8.93
CA ALA A 224 2.31 19.89 9.80
C ALA A 224 3.61 19.51 10.53
N ALA A 225 3.68 18.28 11.05
CA ALA A 225 4.77 17.84 11.92
C ALA A 225 5.86 17.02 11.20
N HIS A 226 5.51 16.30 10.12
CA HIS A 226 6.38 15.28 9.51
C HIS A 226 6.50 15.43 7.99
N SER A 227 6.25 16.61 7.41
CA SER A 227 6.32 16.86 5.96
C SER A 227 5.44 15.90 5.13
N ALA A 228 4.34 15.44 5.71
CA ALA A 228 3.46 14.39 5.19
C ALA A 228 4.14 13.02 5.01
N ASP A 229 5.23 12.74 5.71
CA ASP A 229 5.96 11.47 5.61
C ASP A 229 5.68 10.55 6.81
N LEU A 230 5.61 9.24 6.57
CA LEU A 230 5.65 8.19 7.60
C LEU A 230 6.09 6.87 6.98
N GLY A 231 7.17 6.30 7.50
CA GLY A 231 7.85 5.14 6.91
C GLY A 231 8.81 5.53 5.78
N VAL A 232 9.43 4.53 5.16
CA VAL A 232 10.41 4.72 4.08
C VAL A 232 10.13 3.80 2.91
N LEU A 233 10.54 4.24 1.73
CA LEU A 233 10.45 3.50 0.49
C LEU A 233 11.84 2.94 0.11
N ALA A 234 11.86 1.68 -0.30
CA ALA A 234 13.08 0.98 -0.65
C ALA A 234 12.95 0.23 -1.99
N ARG A 235 14.09 -0.14 -2.54
CA ARG A 235 14.21 -1.09 -3.67
C ARG A 235 14.97 -2.33 -3.21
N VAL A 236 14.66 -3.45 -3.84
CA VAL A 236 15.37 -4.71 -3.61
C VAL A 236 16.68 -4.69 -4.42
N THR A 237 17.79 -4.98 -3.75
CA THR A 237 19.12 -5.17 -4.40
C THR A 237 19.55 -6.63 -4.38
N ARG A 238 19.05 -7.41 -3.42
CA ARG A 238 19.15 -8.86 -3.39
C ARG A 238 17.84 -9.47 -2.95
N GLY A 239 17.25 -10.28 -3.82
CA GLY A 239 16.00 -10.99 -3.54
C GLY A 239 16.18 -12.18 -2.61
N GLY A 240 15.07 -12.75 -2.18
CA GLY A 240 15.03 -13.89 -1.28
C GLY A 240 13.69 -14.04 -0.59
N ARG A 241 13.69 -14.77 0.50
CA ARG A 241 12.54 -14.97 1.38
C ARG A 241 12.73 -14.21 2.69
N VAL A 242 11.68 -13.57 3.17
CA VAL A 242 11.62 -12.94 4.50
C VAL A 242 10.50 -13.59 5.29
N ASP A 243 10.77 -13.93 6.53
CA ASP A 243 9.82 -14.51 7.48
C ASP A 243 9.58 -13.53 8.65
N VAL A 244 8.37 -13.57 9.23
CA VAL A 244 8.08 -12.84 10.48
C VAL A 244 9.00 -13.35 11.59
N GLY A 245 9.50 -12.45 12.41
CA GLY A 245 10.47 -12.74 13.47
C GLY A 245 11.94 -12.68 13.02
N GLN A 246 12.22 -12.58 11.73
CA GLN A 246 13.56 -12.53 11.18
C GLN A 246 14.32 -11.26 11.63
N PRO A 247 15.63 -11.35 11.95
CA PRO A 247 16.43 -10.19 12.30
C PRO A 247 16.49 -9.14 11.20
N VAL A 248 16.57 -7.87 11.59
CA VAL A 248 16.77 -6.70 10.72
C VAL A 248 18.07 -6.01 11.10
N GLU A 249 18.95 -5.86 10.12
CA GLU A 249 20.27 -5.21 10.23
C GLU A 249 20.35 -3.97 9.32
N LEU A 250 21.23 -2.99 9.69
CA LEU A 250 21.43 -1.71 8.98
C LEU A 250 22.87 -1.53 8.50
#